data_52713f8798bc376e7aa57f0af69da4a0
#
_entry.id   52713f8798bc376e7aa57f0af69da4a0
#
_cell.length_a   1.000
_cell.length_b   1.000
_cell.length_c   1.000
_cell.angle_alpha   90.00
_cell.angle_beta   90.00
_cell.angle_gamma   90.00
#
_symmetry.space_group_name_H-M   'P 1'
#
loop_
_entity.id
_entity.type
_entity.pdbx_description
1 polymer ?
#
loop_
_entity_poly.entity_id
_entity_poly.type
_entity_poly.pdbx_seq_one_letter_code
_entity_poly.pdbx_strand_id
1 'polypeptide(L)'
;GGYGTMDVCATYPDRIAAGMALCGGCSYKDVSGLGDLPFWIIHGTADRAVPVKQSKVVVDKLVKDGKDTRLIYDWWKGANHGTPARVFYLKKTYQWLFSHSLSDKDRPVNRNISITMSDLGRAYGDVNRNAPQPELIDGPSVIKQEGNEY
;
A
#
# COMPACT_ATOMS: atom_id res chain seq x y z
N GLY A 1 5.80 7.92 5.27
CA GLY A 1 4.74 6.92 5.54
C GLY A 1 5.22 5.49 5.35
N GLY A 2 5.91 5.16 4.23
CA GLY A 2 6.33 3.79 3.92
C GLY A 2 7.24 3.15 4.97
N TYR A 3 8.19 3.91 5.51
CA TYR A 3 9.04 3.43 6.62
C TYR A 3 8.23 3.13 7.87
N GLY A 4 7.41 4.08 8.32
CA GLY A 4 6.59 3.87 9.51
C GLY A 4 5.62 2.70 9.37
N THR A 5 5.06 2.50 8.18
CA THR A 5 4.20 1.34 7.90
C THR A 5 4.97 0.03 8.03
N MET A 6 6.17 -0.08 7.43
CA MET A 6 6.99 -1.29 7.54
C MET A 6 7.44 -1.53 8.97
N ASP A 7 7.91 -0.50 9.67
CA ASP A 7 8.39 -0.61 11.06
C ASP A 7 7.28 -1.09 12.01
N VAL A 8 6.09 -0.52 11.91
CA VAL A 8 4.94 -0.91 12.75
C VAL A 8 4.46 -2.32 12.41
N CYS A 9 4.34 -2.66 11.12
CA CYS A 9 3.90 -3.98 10.70
C CYS A 9 4.92 -5.08 11.03
N ALA A 10 6.22 -4.77 10.93
CA ALA A 10 7.27 -5.72 11.33
C ALA A 10 7.29 -5.97 12.84
N THR A 11 6.98 -4.93 13.63
CA THR A 11 7.03 -5.00 15.09
C THR A 11 5.78 -5.64 15.70
N TYR A 12 4.60 -5.37 15.11
CA TYR A 12 3.31 -5.79 15.67
C TYR A 12 2.44 -6.52 14.64
N PRO A 13 2.95 -7.57 13.96
CA PRO A 13 2.21 -8.24 12.89
C PRO A 13 0.91 -8.90 13.36
N ASP A 14 0.86 -9.29 14.63
CA ASP A 14 -0.30 -9.92 15.28
C ASP A 14 -1.46 -8.94 15.56
N ARG A 15 -1.22 -7.65 15.46
CA ARG A 15 -2.22 -6.60 15.71
C ARG A 15 -2.76 -5.94 14.45
N ILE A 16 -2.25 -6.30 13.28
CA ILE A 16 -2.55 -5.66 12.01
C ILE A 16 -3.05 -6.71 11.03
N ALA A 17 -4.25 -6.51 10.48
CA ALA A 17 -4.87 -7.45 9.54
C ALA A 17 -4.13 -7.51 8.20
N ALA A 18 -3.73 -6.37 7.66
CA ALA A 18 -2.94 -6.25 6.45
C ALA A 18 -2.21 -4.90 6.42
N GLY A 19 -1.12 -4.79 5.68
CA GLY A 19 -0.37 -3.55 5.51
C GLY A 19 -0.03 -3.26 4.04
N MET A 20 0.02 -1.98 3.70
CA MET A 20 0.48 -1.53 2.39
C MET A 20 1.49 -0.40 2.56
N ALA A 21 2.73 -0.63 2.15
CA ALA A 21 3.81 0.34 2.24
C ALA A 21 4.17 0.90 0.87
N LEU A 22 4.25 2.21 0.79
CA LEU A 22 4.55 2.93 -0.44
C LEU A 22 5.88 3.67 -0.29
N CYS A 23 6.79 3.44 -1.22
CA CYS A 23 8.05 4.17 -1.35
C CYS A 23 8.82 4.27 -0.02
N GLY A 24 8.99 3.14 0.66
CA GLY A 24 9.64 3.09 1.97
C GLY A 24 10.78 2.08 2.05
N GLY A 25 11.18 1.82 3.25
CA GLY A 25 12.08 0.78 3.69
C GLY A 25 11.69 0.38 5.10
N CYS A 26 12.51 -0.41 5.76
CA CYS A 26 12.32 -0.78 7.15
C CYS A 26 13.54 -0.33 7.95
N SER A 27 13.31 0.46 9.00
CA SER A 27 14.36 0.87 9.93
C SER A 27 14.61 -0.20 10.99
N TYR A 28 13.61 -1.04 11.22
CA TYR A 28 13.71 -2.15 12.14
C TYR A 28 14.55 -3.28 11.53
N LYS A 29 15.53 -3.77 12.28
CA LYS A 29 16.50 -4.76 11.77
C LYS A 29 15.85 -6.11 11.47
N ASP A 30 14.86 -6.50 12.28
CA ASP A 30 14.13 -7.74 12.09
C ASP A 30 12.86 -7.48 11.28
N VAL A 31 12.93 -7.73 9.99
CA VAL A 31 11.79 -7.58 9.08
C VAL A 31 10.87 -8.80 9.02
N SER A 32 11.19 -9.86 9.78
CA SER A 32 10.50 -11.15 9.68
C SER A 32 9.00 -11.06 9.94
N GLY A 33 8.57 -10.15 10.81
CA GLY A 33 7.16 -9.89 11.09
C GLY A 33 6.35 -9.47 9.88
N LEU A 34 6.98 -8.86 8.87
CA LEU A 34 6.30 -8.54 7.60
C LEU A 34 5.86 -9.79 6.82
N GLY A 35 6.45 -10.95 7.10
CA GLY A 35 6.02 -12.24 6.54
C GLY A 35 4.84 -12.88 7.27
N ASP A 36 4.45 -12.35 8.42
CA ASP A 36 3.40 -12.93 9.27
C ASP A 36 2.01 -12.32 9.01
N LEU A 37 1.92 -11.32 8.14
CA LEU A 37 0.68 -10.68 7.72
C LEU A 37 0.64 -10.47 6.21
N PRO A 38 -0.56 -10.39 5.60
CA PRO A 38 -0.69 -9.90 4.23
C PRO A 38 -0.06 -8.52 4.09
N PHE A 39 0.97 -8.41 3.25
CA PHE A 39 1.72 -7.18 3.10
C PHE A 39 1.97 -6.85 1.63
N TRP A 40 1.75 -5.59 1.26
CA TRP A 40 1.95 -5.12 -0.11
C TRP A 40 2.91 -3.95 -0.14
N ILE A 41 3.97 -4.09 -0.94
CA ILE A 41 4.96 -3.04 -1.16
C ILE A 41 4.84 -2.53 -2.58
N ILE A 42 4.69 -1.21 -2.76
CA ILE A 42 4.74 -0.55 -4.06
C ILE A 42 5.81 0.53 -4.02
N HIS A 43 6.73 0.52 -4.99
CA HIS A 43 7.82 1.51 -5.03
C HIS A 43 8.14 1.92 -6.46
N GLY A 44 8.30 3.22 -6.67
CA GLY A 44 8.70 3.78 -7.95
C GLY A 44 10.20 3.58 -8.23
N THR A 45 10.56 3.12 -9.42
CA THR A 45 11.98 2.88 -9.76
C THR A 45 12.78 4.16 -10.00
N ALA A 46 12.11 5.28 -10.23
CA ALA A 46 12.72 6.61 -10.38
C ALA A 46 12.57 7.49 -9.12
N ASP A 47 12.30 6.86 -7.97
CA ASP A 47 12.22 7.54 -6.68
C ASP A 47 13.61 8.07 -6.29
N ARG A 48 13.70 9.41 -6.19
CA ARG A 48 14.93 10.12 -5.80
C ARG A 48 14.97 10.51 -4.32
N ALA A 49 13.83 10.45 -3.64
CA ALA A 49 13.74 10.75 -2.21
C ALA A 49 14.07 9.52 -1.36
N VAL A 50 13.47 8.39 -1.70
CA VAL A 50 13.78 7.08 -1.10
C VAL A 50 14.12 6.11 -2.24
N PRO A 51 15.39 5.76 -2.44
CA PRO A 51 15.77 4.84 -3.49
C PRO A 51 15.02 3.51 -3.39
N VAL A 52 14.53 2.98 -4.51
CA VAL A 52 13.80 1.70 -4.57
C VAL A 52 14.56 0.54 -3.90
N LYS A 53 15.88 0.64 -3.84
CA LYS A 53 16.75 -0.32 -3.13
C LYS A 53 16.31 -0.54 -1.68
N GLN A 54 15.77 0.49 -1.02
CA GLN A 54 15.34 0.37 0.38
C GLN A 54 14.20 -0.65 0.56
N SER A 55 13.22 -0.66 -0.34
CA SER A 55 12.19 -1.70 -0.36
C SER A 55 12.72 -3.05 -0.85
N LYS A 56 13.59 -3.05 -1.86
CA LYS A 56 14.15 -4.30 -2.41
C LYS A 56 14.92 -5.09 -1.37
N VAL A 57 15.72 -4.44 -0.54
CA VAL A 57 16.45 -5.11 0.55
C VAL A 57 15.50 -5.83 1.52
N VAL A 58 14.35 -5.24 1.82
CA VAL A 58 13.33 -5.86 2.67
C VAL A 58 12.75 -7.10 1.99
N VAL A 59 12.36 -6.97 0.71
CA VAL A 59 11.83 -8.09 -0.07
C VAL A 59 12.84 -9.23 -0.18
N ASP A 60 14.08 -8.92 -0.56
CA ASP A 60 15.14 -9.91 -0.74
C ASP A 60 15.39 -10.70 0.57
N LYS A 61 15.32 -10.02 1.71
CA LYS A 61 15.46 -10.67 3.01
C LYS A 61 14.29 -11.60 3.32
N LEU A 62 13.06 -11.16 3.07
CA LEU A 62 11.88 -11.99 3.29
C LEU A 62 11.88 -13.23 2.37
N VAL A 63 12.25 -13.07 1.10
CA VAL A 63 12.40 -14.16 0.14
C VAL A 63 13.48 -15.14 0.60
N LYS A 64 14.66 -14.63 0.97
CA LYS A 64 15.77 -15.47 1.47
C LYS A 64 15.38 -16.29 2.70
N ASP A 65 14.59 -15.71 3.59
CA ASP A 65 14.17 -16.35 4.84
C ASP A 65 12.90 -17.22 4.65
N GLY A 66 12.38 -17.35 3.41
CA GLY A 66 11.17 -18.13 3.10
C GLY A 66 9.89 -17.54 3.70
N LYS A 67 9.87 -16.22 3.92
CA LYS A 67 8.76 -15.48 4.55
C LYS A 67 7.99 -14.57 3.58
N ASP A 68 7.99 -14.90 2.32
CA ASP A 68 7.35 -14.11 1.26
C ASP A 68 5.97 -14.63 0.80
N THR A 69 5.45 -15.67 1.44
CA THR A 69 4.17 -16.31 1.04
C THR A 69 2.96 -15.37 1.12
N ARG A 70 3.00 -14.36 1.99
CA ARG A 70 1.95 -13.34 2.16
C ARG A 70 2.35 -11.98 1.57
N LEU A 71 3.50 -11.92 0.89
CA LEU A 71 4.04 -10.67 0.35
C LEU A 71 3.58 -10.47 -1.09
N ILE A 72 3.14 -9.25 -1.39
CA ILE A 72 2.99 -8.71 -2.75
C ILE A 72 3.97 -7.55 -2.88
N TYR A 73 4.67 -7.46 -3.99
CA TYR A 73 5.54 -6.32 -4.26
C TYR A 73 5.55 -5.95 -5.73
N ASP A 74 5.49 -4.66 -5.99
CA ASP A 74 5.45 -4.09 -7.33
C ASP A 74 6.47 -2.96 -7.47
N TRP A 75 7.31 -3.05 -8.50
CA TRP A 75 8.26 -2.02 -8.87
C TRP A 75 7.71 -1.23 -10.06
N TRP A 76 7.24 -0.04 -9.81
CA TRP A 76 6.62 0.78 -10.85
C TRP A 76 7.67 1.53 -11.65
N LYS A 77 7.92 1.06 -12.87
CA LYS A 77 8.95 1.59 -13.76
C LYS A 77 8.73 3.06 -14.07
N GLY A 78 9.75 3.89 -13.79
CA GLY A 78 9.74 5.32 -14.06
C GLY A 78 8.92 6.17 -13.08
N ALA A 79 8.21 5.55 -12.14
CA ALA A 79 7.46 6.29 -11.14
C ALA A 79 8.39 6.96 -10.11
N ASN A 80 8.07 8.20 -9.74
CA ASN A 80 8.76 8.95 -8.70
C ASN A 80 8.18 8.67 -7.30
N HIS A 81 8.68 9.38 -6.29
CA HIS A 81 8.26 9.20 -4.89
C HIS A 81 6.76 9.44 -4.65
N GLY A 82 6.17 10.41 -5.33
CA GLY A 82 4.77 10.78 -5.13
C GLY A 82 3.77 9.89 -5.88
N THR A 83 4.21 9.18 -6.92
CA THR A 83 3.30 8.41 -7.78
C THR A 83 2.59 7.27 -7.03
N PRO A 84 3.26 6.39 -6.27
CA PRO A 84 2.59 5.32 -5.57
C PRO A 84 1.58 5.77 -4.52
N ALA A 85 1.77 6.94 -3.90
CA ALA A 85 0.83 7.46 -2.90
C ALA A 85 -0.58 7.68 -3.45
N ARG A 86 -0.71 7.78 -4.77
CA ARG A 86 -1.99 7.95 -5.46
C ARG A 86 -2.91 6.72 -5.36
N VAL A 87 -2.40 5.55 -4.98
CA VAL A 87 -3.24 4.36 -4.77
C VAL A 87 -4.29 4.59 -3.67
N PHE A 88 -4.06 5.54 -2.76
CA PHE A 88 -5.05 5.87 -1.73
C PHE A 88 -6.32 6.54 -2.27
N TYR A 89 -6.33 6.96 -3.53
CA TYR A 89 -7.52 7.44 -4.21
C TYR A 89 -8.27 6.34 -4.98
N LEU A 90 -7.75 5.10 -4.96
CA LEU A 90 -8.36 3.97 -5.63
C LEU A 90 -9.21 3.15 -4.66
N LYS A 91 -10.44 2.83 -5.05
CA LYS A 91 -11.32 1.92 -4.32
C LYS A 91 -10.67 0.55 -4.08
N LYS A 92 -9.94 0.05 -5.08
CA LYS A 92 -9.21 -1.23 -5.01
C LYS A 92 -8.27 -1.33 -3.82
N THR A 93 -7.61 -0.24 -3.43
CA THR A 93 -6.69 -0.20 -2.29
C THR A 93 -7.41 -0.59 -1.00
N TYR A 94 -8.57 0.00 -0.77
CA TYR A 94 -9.37 -0.28 0.42
C TYR A 94 -10.06 -1.64 0.34
N GLN A 95 -10.51 -2.05 -0.86
CA GLN A 95 -11.03 -3.40 -1.08
C GLN A 95 -9.99 -4.46 -0.72
N TRP A 96 -8.72 -4.24 -1.09
CA TRP A 96 -7.65 -5.15 -0.73
C TRP A 96 -7.38 -5.11 0.78
N LEU A 97 -7.17 -3.95 1.38
CA LEU A 97 -6.89 -3.81 2.81
C LEU A 97 -7.98 -4.45 3.67
N PHE A 98 -9.25 -4.17 3.38
CA PHE A 98 -10.38 -4.66 4.16
C PHE A 98 -10.86 -6.07 3.77
N SER A 99 -10.26 -6.71 2.78
CA SER A 99 -10.49 -8.12 2.49
C SER A 99 -9.75 -9.07 3.46
N HIS A 100 -8.95 -8.52 4.36
CA HIS A 100 -8.18 -9.27 5.34
C HIS A 100 -8.71 -9.07 6.75
N SER A 101 -8.63 -10.11 7.58
CA SER A 101 -9.06 -10.07 8.98
C SER A 101 -8.03 -10.75 9.90
N LEU A 102 -7.87 -10.21 11.09
CA LEU A 102 -7.07 -10.86 12.15
C LEU A 102 -7.65 -12.20 12.62
N SER A 103 -8.96 -12.39 12.41
CA SER A 103 -9.63 -13.66 12.75
C SER A 103 -9.39 -14.78 11.75
N ASP A 104 -8.81 -14.48 10.57
CA ASP A 104 -8.48 -15.49 9.58
C ASP A 104 -7.30 -16.34 10.07
N LYS A 105 -7.56 -17.64 10.32
CA LYS A 105 -6.61 -18.53 10.98
C LYS A 105 -5.24 -18.59 10.33
N ASP A 106 -5.19 -18.67 9.00
CA ASP A 106 -3.95 -18.81 8.24
C ASP A 106 -3.49 -17.48 7.61
N ARG A 107 -4.24 -16.41 7.83
CA ARG A 107 -3.98 -15.07 7.32
C ARG A 107 -3.63 -15.06 5.81
N PRO A 108 -4.48 -15.64 4.95
CA PRO A 108 -4.19 -15.73 3.53
C PRO A 108 -4.17 -14.34 2.89
N VAL A 109 -3.22 -14.11 1.98
CA VAL A 109 -3.17 -12.87 1.23
C VAL A 109 -4.16 -12.91 0.07
N ASN A 110 -4.95 -11.85 -0.09
CA ASN A 110 -5.82 -11.69 -1.26
C ASN A 110 -4.97 -11.32 -2.49
N ARG A 111 -4.90 -12.21 -3.48
CA ARG A 111 -4.20 -11.99 -4.75
C ARG A 111 -5.14 -11.71 -5.92
N ASN A 112 -6.44 -11.53 -5.66
CA ASN A 112 -7.45 -11.31 -6.70
C ASN A 112 -7.58 -9.84 -7.12
N ILE A 113 -6.99 -8.92 -6.37
CA ILE A 113 -7.02 -7.48 -6.65
C ILE A 113 -5.63 -7.07 -7.12
N SER A 114 -5.55 -6.51 -8.33
CA SER A 114 -4.33 -5.90 -8.88
C SER A 114 -4.45 -4.38 -8.89
N ILE A 115 -3.37 -3.69 -8.53
CA ILE A 115 -3.26 -2.24 -8.62
C ILE A 115 -2.06 -1.92 -9.51
N THR A 116 -2.30 -1.18 -10.59
CA THR A 116 -1.27 -0.82 -11.56
C THR A 116 -1.19 0.69 -11.74
N MET A 117 -0.11 1.18 -12.35
CA MET A 117 0.00 2.61 -12.67
C MET A 117 -1.11 3.10 -13.61
N SER A 118 -1.65 2.23 -14.48
CA SER A 118 -2.75 2.59 -15.37
C SER A 118 -4.05 2.90 -14.61
N ASP A 119 -4.24 2.31 -13.44
CA ASP A 119 -5.39 2.63 -12.58
C ASP A 119 -5.33 4.10 -12.11
N LEU A 120 -4.13 4.65 -11.94
CA LEU A 120 -3.94 6.03 -11.48
C LEU A 120 -4.38 7.06 -12.52
N GLY A 121 -4.21 6.79 -13.82
CA GLY A 121 -4.71 7.66 -14.88
C GLY A 121 -6.22 7.83 -14.83
N ARG A 122 -6.95 6.80 -14.40
CA ARG A 122 -8.39 6.86 -14.18
C ARG A 122 -8.76 7.61 -12.91
N ALA A 123 -7.97 7.44 -11.84
CA ALA A 123 -8.23 8.05 -10.54
C ALA A 123 -7.95 9.55 -10.50
N TYR A 124 -6.99 10.00 -11.30
CA TYR A 124 -6.65 11.43 -11.38
C TYR A 124 -7.33 12.12 -12.56
N GLY A 125 -7.97 11.34 -13.43
CA GLY A 125 -8.29 11.80 -14.79
C GLY A 125 -7.05 12.48 -15.36
N ASP A 126 -6.54 12.16 -16.48
CA ASP A 126 -5.64 13.13 -17.10
C ASP A 126 -6.20 14.50 -16.78
N VAL A 127 -5.38 15.48 -16.50
CA VAL A 127 -5.78 16.85 -16.11
C VAL A 127 -6.77 17.48 -17.11
N ASN A 128 -7.35 16.68 -17.95
CA ASN A 128 -8.48 16.95 -18.79
C ASN A 128 -9.70 17.15 -17.89
N ARG A 129 -9.97 18.41 -17.57
CA ARG A 129 -11.14 18.84 -16.79
C ARG A 129 -12.47 18.37 -17.36
N ASN A 130 -12.49 17.77 -18.54
CA ASN A 130 -13.64 17.20 -19.23
C ASN A 130 -13.70 15.65 -19.12
N ALA A 131 -12.70 15.02 -18.51
CA ALA A 131 -12.80 13.60 -18.21
C ALA A 131 -13.91 13.36 -17.15
N PRO A 132 -14.71 12.30 -17.28
CA PRO A 132 -15.63 11.93 -16.22
C PRO A 132 -14.85 11.82 -14.93
N GLN A 133 -15.33 12.47 -13.88
CA GLN A 133 -14.72 12.40 -12.56
C GLN A 133 -14.55 10.93 -12.18
N PRO A 134 -13.39 10.52 -11.70
CA PRO A 134 -13.23 9.17 -11.20
C PRO A 134 -14.30 8.94 -10.14
N GLU A 135 -14.88 7.73 -10.10
CA GLU A 135 -15.68 7.34 -8.95
C GLU A 135 -14.81 7.52 -7.71
N LEU A 136 -14.94 8.66 -7.09
CA LEU A 136 -14.46 8.83 -5.73
C LEU A 136 -15.19 7.75 -4.93
N ILE A 137 -14.44 7.00 -4.16
CA ILE A 137 -15.07 6.23 -3.09
C ILE A 137 -15.87 7.28 -2.34
N ASP A 138 -17.20 7.08 -2.25
CA ASP A 138 -17.96 7.75 -1.23
C ASP A 138 -17.26 7.38 0.08
N GLY A 139 -16.31 8.22 0.47
CA GLY A 139 -15.79 8.19 1.81
C GLY A 139 -16.99 8.27 2.75
N PRO A 140 -16.88 7.88 4.01
CA PRO A 140 -17.94 8.14 4.96
C PRO A 140 -18.34 9.57 4.70
N SER A 141 -19.58 9.74 4.25
CA SER A 141 -20.14 11.06 3.97
C SER A 141 -19.66 11.94 5.11
N VAL A 142 -18.85 12.95 4.78
CA VAL A 142 -18.56 13.97 5.78
C VAL A 142 -19.94 14.39 6.24
N ILE A 143 -20.31 13.93 7.41
CA ILE A 143 -21.54 14.34 8.03
C ILE A 143 -21.37 15.84 8.12
N LYS A 144 -21.99 16.57 7.21
CA LYS A 144 -22.17 17.99 7.36
C LYS A 144 -22.99 18.10 8.62
N GLN A 145 -22.29 18.26 9.74
CA GLN A 145 -22.94 18.75 10.95
C GLN A 145 -23.40 20.15 10.56
N GLU A 146 -24.71 20.25 10.27
CA GLU A 146 -25.34 21.54 10.15
C GLU A 146 -25.04 22.28 11.45
N GLY A 147 -24.29 23.37 11.36
CA GLY A 147 -24.05 24.29 12.45
C GLY A 147 -22.64 24.44 12.95
N ASN A 148 -21.62 23.74 12.42
CA ASN A 148 -20.22 24.00 12.75
C ASN A 148 -19.44 24.41 11.51
N GLU A 149 -19.39 25.70 11.25
CA GLU A 149 -18.33 26.30 10.45
C GLU A 149 -17.04 26.28 11.31
N TYR A 150 -16.02 25.54 10.85
CA TYR A 150 -14.66 25.65 11.34
C TYR A 150 -13.80 26.40 10.32
#